data_62aa4cea13177b51fe7343248aa67c50
#
_entry.id   62aa4cea13177b51fe7343248aa67c50
#
_cell.length_a   1.000
_cell.length_b   1.000
_cell.length_c   1.000
_cell.angle_alpha   90.00
_cell.angle_beta   90.00
_cell.angle_gamma   90.00
#
_symmetry.space_group_name_H-M   'P 1'
#
loop_
_entity.id
_entity.type
_entity.pdbx_description
1 polymer ?
#
loop_
_entity_poly.entity_id
_entity_poly.type
_entity_poly.pdbx_seq_one_letter_code
_entity_poly.pdbx_strand_id
1 'polypeptide(L)'
;MNWQRLFGGKDSFWARKPGYWLKVALLGAAGVLFLIMGSLGGKSGTPPPAKPEPGKVGSATRLREEEKELASRLARLLSQVEGAGRVEVTVCLAGSTKVDYATNAVASRRITEEKDKGGGSRVVTEDNNNGQIVVVRGGQQEEAVVEREEAPRPLGVVVVADGAADPLVKEKLFRAVQVALGIEAHRVTILPRWPEAVVEK
;
A
#
# COMPACT_ATOMS: atom_id res chain seq x y z
N MET A 1 -71.37 11.00 8.57
CA MET A 1 -70.77 9.67 8.46
C MET A 1 -70.10 9.37 9.78
N ASN A 2 -70.70 8.42 10.56
CA ASN A 2 -70.34 8.20 11.96
C ASN A 2 -69.19 7.21 12.15
N TRP A 3 -68.11 7.70 12.63
CA TRP A 3 -66.87 6.92 12.92
C TRP A 3 -66.88 6.22 14.30
N GLN A 4 -68.01 6.25 15.04
CA GLN A 4 -68.06 5.72 16.42
C GLN A 4 -68.48 4.27 16.53
N ARG A 5 -68.51 3.46 15.48
CA ARG A 5 -69.01 2.06 15.57
C ARG A 5 -67.93 0.99 15.42
N LEU A 6 -66.63 1.37 15.40
CA LEU A 6 -65.54 0.41 15.17
C LEU A 6 -64.68 0.07 16.41
N PHE A 7 -64.99 0.66 17.58
CA PHE A 7 -64.24 0.33 18.82
C PHE A 7 -65.18 -0.07 19.96
N GLY A 8 -66.12 -0.98 19.68
CA GLY A 8 -67.03 -1.56 20.67
C GLY A 8 -66.83 -3.08 20.77
N GLY A 9 -65.70 -3.50 21.28
CA GLY A 9 -65.46 -4.90 21.64
C GLY A 9 -64.77 -4.96 23.00
N LYS A 10 -65.54 -4.82 24.06
CA LYS A 10 -65.15 -5.20 25.41
C LYS A 10 -65.08 -6.72 25.47
N ASP A 11 -63.87 -7.27 25.38
CA ASP A 11 -63.62 -8.60 25.89
C ASP A 11 -62.29 -8.58 26.66
N SER A 12 -62.51 -8.49 27.98
CA SER A 12 -61.52 -8.60 29.05
C SER A 12 -60.91 -10.00 29.06
N PHE A 13 -59.94 -10.21 28.15
CA PHE A 13 -59.16 -11.46 28.08
C PHE A 13 -58.05 -11.52 29.17
N TRP A 14 -57.84 -10.45 29.91
CA TRP A 14 -56.72 -10.29 30.82
C TRP A 14 -57.04 -10.52 32.31
N ALA A 15 -58.28 -10.91 32.64
CA ALA A 15 -58.72 -11.03 34.04
C ALA A 15 -59.08 -12.49 34.41
N ARG A 16 -58.08 -13.39 34.37
CA ARG A 16 -58.18 -14.65 35.12
C ARG A 16 -56.88 -15.46 35.06
N LYS A 17 -55.88 -15.09 35.88
CA LYS A 17 -54.98 -15.97 36.63
C LYS A 17 -53.87 -15.13 37.27
N PRO A 18 -53.85 -14.87 38.57
CA PRO A 18 -52.84 -14.06 39.25
C PRO A 18 -51.42 -14.68 39.21
N GLY A 19 -51.32 -15.94 38.81
CA GLY A 19 -50.01 -16.61 38.69
C GLY A 19 -49.30 -16.43 37.33
N TYR A 20 -49.98 -15.93 36.29
CA TYR A 20 -49.37 -15.78 34.97
C TYR A 20 -48.49 -14.52 34.88
N TRP A 21 -48.95 -13.44 35.48
CA TRP A 21 -48.21 -12.17 35.54
C TRP A 21 -46.89 -12.31 36.31
N LEU A 22 -46.89 -13.08 37.39
CA LEU A 22 -45.70 -13.39 38.14
C LEU A 22 -44.67 -14.17 37.30
N LYS A 23 -45.11 -15.11 36.48
CA LYS A 23 -44.24 -15.88 35.59
C LYS A 23 -43.68 -15.02 34.46
N VAL A 24 -44.47 -14.12 33.86
CA VAL A 24 -44.04 -13.19 32.81
C VAL A 24 -43.06 -12.14 33.37
N ALA A 25 -43.34 -11.62 34.58
CA ALA A 25 -42.43 -10.70 35.25
C ALA A 25 -41.10 -11.37 35.61
N LEU A 26 -41.12 -12.64 36.04
CA LEU A 26 -39.94 -13.41 36.37
C LEU A 26 -39.09 -13.74 35.13
N LEU A 27 -39.77 -14.02 34.00
CA LEU A 27 -39.08 -14.24 32.71
C LEU A 27 -38.47 -12.95 32.14
N GLY A 28 -39.18 -11.80 32.31
CA GLY A 28 -38.67 -10.50 31.97
C GLY A 28 -37.44 -10.10 32.82
N ALA A 29 -37.53 -10.34 34.15
CA ALA A 29 -36.40 -10.07 35.05
C ALA A 29 -35.17 -10.95 34.75
N ALA A 30 -35.40 -12.23 34.38
CA ALA A 30 -34.31 -13.12 33.96
C ALA A 30 -33.64 -12.64 32.65
N GLY A 31 -34.44 -12.14 31.70
CA GLY A 31 -33.91 -11.58 30.44
C GLY A 31 -33.06 -10.31 30.67
N VAL A 32 -33.53 -9.42 31.53
CA VAL A 32 -32.78 -8.21 31.91
C VAL A 32 -31.51 -8.57 32.68
N LEU A 33 -31.59 -9.56 33.59
CA LEU A 33 -30.42 -10.04 34.33
C LEU A 33 -29.35 -10.64 33.37
N PHE A 34 -29.80 -11.36 32.34
CA PHE A 34 -28.92 -11.95 31.33
C PHE A 34 -28.24 -10.88 30.45
N LEU A 35 -28.96 -9.78 30.11
CA LEU A 35 -28.40 -8.64 29.41
C LEU A 35 -27.37 -7.87 30.27
N ILE A 36 -27.62 -7.70 31.55
CA ILE A 36 -26.71 -7.04 32.49
C ILE A 36 -25.47 -7.91 32.69
N MET A 37 -25.61 -9.21 32.84
CA MET A 37 -24.49 -10.15 32.98
C MET A 37 -23.69 -10.28 31.68
N GLY A 38 -24.33 -10.22 30.51
CA GLY A 38 -23.66 -10.16 29.22
C GLY A 38 -22.88 -8.87 28.99
N SER A 39 -23.34 -7.75 29.58
CA SER A 39 -22.64 -6.45 29.51
C SER A 39 -21.44 -6.34 30.46
N LEU A 40 -21.44 -7.06 31.60
CA LEU A 40 -20.31 -7.05 32.53
C LEU A 40 -19.19 -8.03 32.14
N GLY A 41 -19.46 -9.01 31.26
CA GLY A 41 -18.46 -9.98 30.80
C GLY A 41 -17.76 -9.61 29.49
N GLY A 42 -18.28 -8.63 28.77
CA GLY A 42 -17.70 -8.11 27.53
C GLY A 42 -16.62 -7.08 27.81
N LYS A 43 -15.41 -7.48 28.21
CA LYS A 43 -14.24 -6.73 27.76
C LYS A 43 -14.32 -6.74 26.24
N SER A 44 -14.77 -5.65 25.64
CA SER A 44 -14.50 -5.31 24.26
C SER A 44 -12.98 -5.28 24.15
N GLY A 45 -12.37 -6.44 23.97
CA GLY A 45 -11.03 -6.52 23.48
C GLY A 45 -11.08 -5.82 22.14
N THR A 46 -10.61 -4.58 22.07
CA THR A 46 -10.11 -4.01 20.83
C THR A 46 -9.35 -5.15 20.18
N PRO A 47 -9.71 -5.60 18.98
CA PRO A 47 -8.95 -6.66 18.32
C PRO A 47 -7.50 -6.21 18.40
N PRO A 48 -6.57 -7.04 18.88
CA PRO A 48 -5.17 -6.66 18.94
C PRO A 48 -4.83 -6.11 17.56
N PRO A 49 -4.08 -4.98 17.47
CA PRO A 49 -3.73 -4.41 16.19
C PRO A 49 -3.19 -5.56 15.36
N ALA A 50 -3.84 -5.82 14.23
CA ALA A 50 -3.51 -6.94 13.35
C ALA A 50 -2.01 -6.84 13.14
N LYS A 51 -1.28 -7.85 13.65
CA LYS A 51 0.15 -7.95 13.42
C LYS A 51 0.32 -7.81 11.93
N PRO A 52 1.09 -6.82 11.43
CA PRO A 52 1.18 -6.60 10.00
C PRO A 52 1.58 -7.93 9.37
N GLU A 53 0.70 -8.47 8.54
CA GLU A 53 1.01 -9.66 7.77
C GLU A 53 2.27 -9.34 6.95
N PRO A 54 3.33 -10.17 7.00
CA PRO A 54 4.60 -9.88 6.32
C PRO A 54 4.49 -9.78 4.79
N GLY A 55 3.31 -9.72 4.23
CA GLY A 55 3.06 -9.71 2.80
C GLY A 55 2.45 -8.44 2.19
N LYS A 56 1.95 -7.48 2.99
CA LYS A 56 1.25 -6.29 2.48
C LYS A 56 1.80 -4.93 2.93
N VAL A 57 2.79 -4.87 3.78
CA VAL A 57 3.52 -3.62 4.11
C VAL A 57 4.62 -3.41 3.04
N GLY A 58 4.30 -3.76 1.84
CA GLY A 58 5.44 -4.08 1.08
C GLY A 58 5.87 -2.96 0.16
N SER A 59 5.21 -2.65 -0.90
CA SER A 59 5.82 -1.82 -1.95
C SER A 59 5.85 -0.33 -1.63
N ALA A 60 4.78 0.22 -1.07
CA ALA A 60 4.72 1.66 -0.80
C ALA A 60 5.62 2.10 0.37
N THR A 61 5.82 1.25 1.37
CA THR A 61 6.71 1.54 2.50
C THR A 61 8.17 1.43 2.08
N ARG A 62 8.53 0.38 1.33
CA ARG A 62 9.87 0.21 0.78
C ARG A 62 10.25 1.36 -0.15
N LEU A 63 9.34 1.76 -1.06
CA LEU A 63 9.58 2.89 -1.94
C LEU A 63 9.92 4.16 -1.16
N ARG A 64 9.15 4.49 -0.11
CA ARG A 64 9.42 5.67 0.72
C ARG A 64 10.75 5.58 1.49
N GLU A 65 11.11 4.39 1.93
CA GLU A 65 12.39 4.16 2.60
C GLU A 65 13.56 4.35 1.63
N GLU A 66 13.47 3.81 0.42
CA GLU A 66 14.47 3.97 -0.65
C GLU A 66 14.60 5.43 -1.08
N GLU A 67 13.47 6.14 -1.28
CA GLU A 67 13.45 7.58 -1.58
C GLU A 67 14.13 8.40 -0.48
N LYS A 68 13.81 8.12 0.78
CA LYS A 68 14.40 8.80 1.95
C LYS A 68 15.89 8.52 2.08
N GLU A 69 16.30 7.28 1.88
CA GLU A 69 17.72 6.90 1.97
C GLU A 69 18.54 7.59 0.87
N LEU A 70 18.05 7.56 -0.37
CA LEU A 70 18.69 8.21 -1.50
C LEU A 70 18.75 9.73 -1.33
N ALA A 71 17.66 10.35 -0.91
CA ALA A 71 17.58 11.78 -0.59
C ALA A 71 18.59 12.17 0.50
N SER A 72 18.71 11.37 1.55
CA SER A 72 19.65 11.63 2.65
C SER A 72 21.10 11.51 2.22
N ARG A 73 21.42 10.54 1.36
CA ARG A 73 22.78 10.38 0.79
C ARG A 73 23.12 11.57 -0.08
N LEU A 74 22.23 11.99 -0.96
CA LEU A 74 22.41 13.15 -1.82
C LEU A 74 22.56 14.45 -1.03
N ALA A 75 21.70 14.69 -0.03
CA ALA A 75 21.76 15.87 0.81
C ALA A 75 23.14 16.00 1.49
N ARG A 76 23.67 14.88 2.05
CA ARG A 76 25.02 14.88 2.65
C ARG A 76 26.13 15.18 1.65
N LEU A 77 26.02 14.65 0.45
CA LEU A 77 27.02 14.88 -0.60
C LEU A 77 26.97 16.32 -1.10
N LEU A 78 25.77 16.83 -1.38
CA LEU A 78 25.57 18.19 -1.89
C LEU A 78 25.89 19.27 -0.86
N SER A 79 25.73 19.01 0.45
CA SER A 79 26.13 19.93 1.50
C SER A 79 27.64 20.14 1.61
N GLN A 80 28.48 19.27 1.00
CA GLN A 80 29.92 19.43 0.93
C GLN A 80 30.36 20.34 -0.23
N VAL A 81 29.45 20.73 -1.11
CA VAL A 81 29.74 21.66 -2.19
C VAL A 81 29.95 23.05 -1.59
N GLU A 82 31.08 23.67 -1.95
CA GLU A 82 31.41 25.01 -1.48
C GLU A 82 30.32 26.01 -1.82
N GLY A 83 29.83 26.73 -0.81
CA GLY A 83 28.80 27.72 -0.96
C GLY A 83 27.37 27.14 -0.92
N ALA A 84 27.17 25.83 -0.86
CA ALA A 84 25.83 25.23 -0.87
C ALA A 84 25.01 25.50 0.40
N GLY A 85 25.69 25.58 1.57
CA GLY A 85 25.01 25.73 2.86
C GLY A 85 24.19 24.50 3.25
N ARG A 86 23.04 24.73 3.91
CA ARG A 86 22.11 23.64 4.22
C ARG A 86 21.39 23.19 2.96
N VAL A 87 21.36 21.89 2.75
CA VAL A 87 20.74 21.28 1.56
C VAL A 87 19.67 20.29 1.99
N GLU A 88 18.50 20.42 1.43
CA GLU A 88 17.42 19.46 1.53
C GLU A 88 17.13 18.90 0.14
N VAL A 89 16.93 17.59 0.08
CA VAL A 89 16.70 16.89 -1.18
C VAL A 89 15.43 16.05 -1.05
N THR A 90 14.60 16.08 -2.08
CA THR A 90 13.50 15.17 -2.27
C THR A 90 13.70 14.44 -3.58
N VAL A 91 13.66 13.11 -3.54
CA VAL A 91 13.78 12.24 -4.71
C VAL A 91 12.47 11.52 -4.92
N CYS A 92 11.98 11.52 -6.16
CA CYS A 92 10.85 10.68 -6.57
C CYS A 92 11.38 9.51 -7.41
N LEU A 93 10.98 8.29 -7.07
CA LEU A 93 11.34 7.07 -7.78
C LEU A 93 10.16 6.53 -8.59
N ALA A 94 10.44 5.82 -9.68
CA ALA A 94 9.41 5.18 -10.52
C ALA A 94 8.76 3.96 -9.85
N GLY A 95 9.41 3.40 -8.85
CA GLY A 95 9.00 2.22 -8.11
C GLY A 95 10.10 1.81 -7.15
N SER A 96 9.85 0.81 -6.33
CA SER A 96 10.86 0.19 -5.48
C SER A 96 11.76 -0.75 -6.30
N THR A 97 12.86 -1.19 -5.69
CA THR A 97 13.73 -2.24 -6.21
C THR A 97 12.92 -3.42 -6.72
N LYS A 98 13.15 -3.80 -7.98
CA LYS A 98 12.49 -4.93 -8.62
C LYS A 98 13.41 -6.14 -8.57
N VAL A 99 12.87 -7.24 -8.05
CA VAL A 99 13.59 -8.53 -7.98
C VAL A 99 12.95 -9.48 -8.98
N ASP A 100 13.72 -9.95 -9.94
CA ASP A 100 13.34 -11.00 -10.86
C ASP A 100 13.93 -12.33 -10.38
N TYR A 101 13.07 -13.33 -10.21
CA TYR A 101 13.48 -14.65 -9.76
C TYR A 101 13.77 -15.57 -10.94
N ALA A 102 14.78 -16.41 -10.79
CA ALA A 102 15.10 -17.42 -11.79
C ALA A 102 13.90 -18.36 -12.02
N THR A 103 13.55 -18.55 -13.27
CA THR A 103 12.44 -19.42 -13.66
C THR A 103 12.91 -20.52 -14.60
N ASN A 104 12.50 -21.76 -14.34
CA ASN A 104 12.64 -22.85 -15.27
C ASN A 104 11.41 -22.83 -16.18
N ALA A 105 11.55 -22.23 -17.37
CA ALA A 105 10.46 -22.08 -18.32
C ALA A 105 10.57 -23.11 -19.45
N VAL A 106 9.50 -23.88 -19.68
CA VAL A 106 9.35 -24.74 -20.84
C VAL A 106 8.31 -24.13 -21.74
N ALA A 107 8.78 -23.60 -22.87
CA ALA A 107 7.90 -23.06 -23.91
C ALA A 107 7.79 -24.06 -25.05
N SER A 108 6.57 -24.42 -25.44
CA SER A 108 6.33 -25.20 -26.62
C SER A 108 5.30 -24.50 -27.54
N ARG A 109 5.66 -24.37 -28.78
CA ARG A 109 4.80 -23.79 -29.81
C ARG A 109 4.49 -24.85 -30.84
N ARG A 110 3.20 -25.11 -31.06
CA ARG A 110 2.71 -26.01 -32.13
C ARG A 110 1.92 -25.20 -33.14
N ILE A 111 2.32 -25.29 -34.40
CA ILE A 111 1.59 -24.67 -35.49
C ILE A 111 1.02 -25.83 -36.34
N THR A 112 -0.30 -25.88 -36.47
CA THR A 112 -1.01 -26.84 -37.29
C THR A 112 -1.64 -26.08 -38.46
N GLU A 113 -1.23 -26.40 -39.68
CA GLU A 113 -1.80 -25.86 -40.90
C GLU A 113 -2.66 -26.93 -41.58
N GLU A 114 -3.96 -26.68 -41.65
CA GLU A 114 -4.93 -27.56 -42.34
C GLU A 114 -5.33 -26.91 -43.66
N LYS A 115 -5.15 -27.63 -44.76
CA LYS A 115 -5.62 -27.23 -46.10
C LYS A 115 -6.76 -28.14 -46.52
N ASP A 116 -7.91 -27.54 -46.75
CA ASP A 116 -9.06 -28.27 -47.26
C ASP A 116 -9.02 -28.38 -48.81
N LYS A 117 -9.54 -29.48 -49.34
CA LYS A 117 -9.61 -29.70 -50.78
C LYS A 117 -10.46 -28.67 -51.54
N GLY A 118 -11.28 -27.91 -50.82
CA GLY A 118 -12.08 -26.78 -51.31
C GLY A 118 -11.36 -25.42 -51.37
N GLY A 119 -10.02 -25.35 -51.07
CA GLY A 119 -9.22 -24.14 -51.14
C GLY A 119 -9.17 -23.32 -49.83
N GLY A 120 -9.81 -23.78 -48.74
CA GLY A 120 -9.71 -23.18 -47.40
C GLY A 120 -8.40 -23.55 -46.74
N SER A 121 -7.77 -22.58 -46.05
CA SER A 121 -6.61 -22.81 -45.18
C SER A 121 -6.93 -22.36 -43.75
N ARG A 122 -6.66 -23.21 -42.78
CA ARG A 122 -6.79 -22.91 -41.35
C ARG A 122 -5.44 -23.11 -40.68
N VAL A 123 -4.98 -22.07 -39.98
CA VAL A 123 -3.75 -22.13 -39.16
C VAL A 123 -4.15 -22.07 -37.69
N VAL A 124 -3.80 -23.09 -36.95
CA VAL A 124 -3.99 -23.13 -35.49
C VAL A 124 -2.61 -23.03 -34.84
N THR A 125 -2.41 -22.02 -34.05
CA THR A 125 -1.19 -21.84 -33.24
C THR A 125 -1.52 -22.11 -31.79
N GLU A 126 -0.88 -23.12 -31.20
CA GLU A 126 -0.95 -23.43 -29.76
C GLU A 126 0.36 -23.03 -29.11
N ASP A 127 0.30 -22.04 -28.24
CA ASP A 127 1.43 -21.63 -27.42
C ASP A 127 1.22 -22.16 -25.99
N ASN A 128 2.08 -23.04 -25.53
CA ASN A 128 2.08 -23.56 -24.17
C ASN A 128 3.34 -23.08 -23.46
N ASN A 129 3.16 -22.24 -22.41
CA ASN A 129 4.25 -21.67 -21.65
C ASN A 129 4.05 -22.06 -20.19
N ASN A 130 4.94 -22.90 -19.65
CA ASN A 130 4.92 -23.33 -18.27
C ASN A 130 6.21 -22.89 -17.58
N GLY A 131 6.10 -21.99 -16.60
CA GLY A 131 7.23 -21.46 -15.82
C GLY A 131 7.12 -21.84 -14.36
N GLN A 132 8.21 -22.33 -13.78
CA GLN A 132 8.35 -22.61 -12.35
C GLN A 132 9.52 -21.82 -11.78
N ILE A 133 9.31 -21.17 -10.63
CA ILE A 133 10.39 -20.48 -9.90
C ILE A 133 11.38 -21.52 -9.40
N VAL A 134 12.68 -21.25 -9.62
CA VAL A 134 13.76 -22.08 -9.10
C VAL A 134 13.95 -21.78 -7.63
N VAL A 135 13.86 -22.80 -6.80
CA VAL A 135 14.12 -22.72 -5.36
C VAL A 135 15.31 -23.58 -4.97
N VAL A 136 16.14 -23.07 -4.09
CA VAL A 136 17.25 -23.82 -3.49
C VAL A 136 16.87 -24.18 -2.06
N ARG A 137 17.11 -25.44 -1.71
CA ARG A 137 16.89 -25.94 -0.35
C ARG A 137 18.19 -25.82 0.44
N GLY A 138 18.19 -24.90 1.38
CA GLY A 138 19.26 -24.75 2.38
C GLY A 138 18.78 -25.24 3.76
N GLY A 139 18.92 -26.53 4.03
CA GLY A 139 18.42 -27.11 5.29
C GLY A 139 16.90 -27.25 5.32
N GLN A 140 16.21 -26.56 6.25
CA GLN A 140 14.74 -26.59 6.39
C GLN A 140 14.02 -25.44 5.68
N GLN A 141 14.74 -24.55 5.02
CA GLN A 141 14.16 -23.39 4.31
C GLN A 141 14.36 -23.53 2.82
N GLU A 142 13.30 -23.20 2.07
CA GLU A 142 13.34 -23.06 0.62
C GLU A 142 13.48 -21.56 0.30
N GLU A 143 14.50 -21.22 -0.47
CA GLU A 143 14.76 -19.84 -0.88
C GLU A 143 14.71 -19.74 -2.40
N ALA A 144 13.97 -18.75 -2.91
CA ALA A 144 13.88 -18.48 -4.34
C ALA A 144 15.21 -17.88 -4.84
N VAL A 145 15.73 -18.39 -5.95
CA VAL A 145 16.96 -17.87 -6.54
C VAL A 145 16.66 -16.55 -7.24
N VAL A 146 17.37 -15.49 -6.83
CA VAL A 146 17.31 -14.19 -7.49
C VAL A 146 18.18 -14.24 -8.74
N GLU A 147 17.57 -14.00 -9.89
CA GLU A 147 18.29 -13.90 -11.19
C GLU A 147 18.82 -12.50 -11.41
N ARG A 148 18.01 -11.49 -11.08
CA ARG A 148 18.34 -10.08 -11.29
C ARG A 148 17.67 -9.20 -10.24
N GLU A 149 18.40 -8.19 -9.82
CA GLU A 149 17.86 -7.11 -9.00
C GLU A 149 18.07 -5.79 -9.74
N GLU A 150 16.99 -5.08 -10.05
CA GLU A 150 17.02 -3.79 -10.71
C GLU A 150 16.84 -2.68 -9.68
N ALA A 151 17.81 -1.77 -9.61
CA ALA A 151 17.70 -0.57 -8.78
C ALA A 151 16.56 0.33 -9.25
N PRO A 152 15.90 1.05 -8.32
CA PRO A 152 14.81 1.95 -8.66
C PRO A 152 15.32 3.11 -9.53
N ARG A 153 14.50 3.51 -10.53
CA ARG A 153 14.84 4.61 -11.44
C ARG A 153 14.33 5.93 -10.90
N PRO A 154 15.18 6.95 -10.74
CA PRO A 154 14.74 8.28 -10.36
C PRO A 154 13.86 8.91 -11.45
N LEU A 155 12.68 9.41 -11.08
CA LEU A 155 11.80 10.18 -11.95
C LEU A 155 12.15 11.66 -11.95
N GLY A 156 12.53 12.19 -10.79
CA GLY A 156 12.87 13.58 -10.62
C GLY A 156 13.41 13.88 -9.24
N VAL A 157 14.08 15.01 -9.13
CA VAL A 157 14.71 15.49 -7.90
C VAL A 157 14.46 16.96 -7.71
N VAL A 158 14.11 17.33 -6.49
CA VAL A 158 14.02 18.73 -6.04
C VAL A 158 15.07 18.93 -4.95
N VAL A 159 15.90 19.94 -5.13
CA VAL A 159 16.93 20.35 -4.18
C VAL A 159 16.64 21.77 -3.70
N VAL A 160 16.61 21.96 -2.39
CA VAL A 160 16.50 23.28 -1.75
C VAL A 160 17.80 23.54 -0.98
N ALA A 161 18.55 24.58 -1.36
CA ALA A 161 19.84 24.90 -0.76
C ALA A 161 19.93 26.39 -0.42
N ASP A 162 20.61 26.70 0.68
CA ASP A 162 20.82 28.11 1.09
C ASP A 162 21.61 28.88 0.01
N GLY A 163 22.63 28.22 -0.56
CA GLY A 163 23.49 28.84 -1.57
C GLY A 163 22.94 28.83 -3.01
N ALA A 164 21.77 28.26 -3.25
CA ALA A 164 21.20 28.18 -4.60
C ALA A 164 20.72 29.54 -5.15
N ALA A 165 20.83 30.61 -4.37
CA ALA A 165 20.65 31.98 -4.84
C ALA A 165 21.82 32.42 -5.74
N ASP A 166 23.04 31.88 -5.54
CA ASP A 166 24.17 32.09 -6.40
C ASP A 166 24.08 31.18 -7.63
N PRO A 167 24.10 31.76 -8.86
CA PRO A 167 24.03 31.00 -10.11
C PRO A 167 25.15 29.97 -10.26
N LEU A 168 26.36 30.25 -9.77
CA LEU A 168 27.51 29.35 -9.86
C LEU A 168 27.32 28.14 -8.95
N VAL A 169 26.87 28.37 -7.73
CA VAL A 169 26.57 27.29 -6.78
C VAL A 169 25.41 26.42 -7.30
N LYS A 170 24.35 27.06 -7.79
CA LYS A 170 23.22 26.39 -8.40
C LYS A 170 23.65 25.49 -9.56
N GLU A 171 24.54 25.96 -10.44
CA GLU A 171 25.06 25.15 -11.55
C GLU A 171 25.90 23.98 -11.07
N LYS A 172 26.77 24.16 -10.07
CA LYS A 172 27.55 23.07 -9.46
C LYS A 172 26.65 21.99 -8.88
N LEU A 173 25.65 22.40 -8.10
CA LEU A 173 24.67 21.49 -7.51
C LEU A 173 23.87 20.73 -8.59
N PHE A 174 23.45 21.44 -9.63
CA PHE A 174 22.69 20.87 -10.74
C PHE A 174 23.48 19.76 -11.46
N ARG A 175 24.73 20.03 -11.81
CA ARG A 175 25.64 19.05 -12.43
C ARG A 175 25.88 17.86 -11.51
N ALA A 176 26.11 18.12 -10.21
CA ALA A 176 26.37 17.06 -9.23
C ALA A 176 25.17 16.09 -9.14
N VAL A 177 23.94 16.61 -9.09
CA VAL A 177 22.71 15.79 -9.05
C VAL A 177 22.54 14.98 -10.34
N GLN A 178 22.76 15.60 -11.50
CA GLN A 178 22.64 14.89 -12.78
C GLN A 178 23.60 13.70 -12.88
N VAL A 179 24.87 13.92 -12.50
CA VAL A 179 25.89 12.87 -12.54
C VAL A 179 25.62 11.80 -11.49
N ALA A 180 25.22 12.19 -10.27
CA ALA A 180 24.98 11.24 -9.19
C ALA A 180 23.80 10.30 -9.47
N LEU A 181 22.77 10.78 -10.15
CA LEU A 181 21.53 10.01 -10.41
C LEU A 181 21.38 9.55 -11.87
N GLY A 182 22.22 10.03 -12.78
CA GLY A 182 22.11 9.70 -14.20
C GLY A 182 20.81 10.18 -14.84
N ILE A 183 20.25 11.32 -14.38
CA ILE A 183 18.97 11.84 -14.86
C ILE A 183 19.13 13.05 -15.77
N GLU A 184 18.13 13.25 -16.63
CA GLU A 184 18.13 14.37 -17.58
C GLU A 184 17.86 15.71 -16.89
N ALA A 185 18.36 16.79 -17.50
CA ALA A 185 18.30 18.16 -16.99
C ALA A 185 16.87 18.62 -16.59
N HIS A 186 15.87 18.27 -17.37
CA HIS A 186 14.47 18.67 -17.12
C HIS A 186 13.83 17.99 -15.89
N ARG A 187 14.49 16.98 -15.32
CA ARG A 187 14.05 16.25 -14.12
C ARG A 187 14.69 16.72 -12.83
N VAL A 188 15.55 17.75 -12.93
CA VAL A 188 16.25 18.33 -11.77
C VAL A 188 15.76 19.75 -11.56
N THR A 189 15.29 20.06 -10.36
CA THR A 189 14.91 21.41 -9.96
C THR A 189 15.72 21.82 -8.74
N ILE A 190 16.40 22.98 -8.82
CA ILE A 190 17.15 23.55 -7.69
C ILE A 190 16.58 24.92 -7.35
N LEU A 191 16.16 25.07 -6.10
CA LEU A 191 15.53 26.25 -5.55
C LEU A 191 16.34 26.83 -4.41
N PRO A 192 16.45 28.16 -4.31
CA PRO A 192 17.02 28.79 -3.13
C PRO A 192 16.07 28.58 -1.94
N ARG A 193 16.66 28.39 -0.76
CA ARG A 193 15.88 28.35 0.48
C ARG A 193 15.37 29.76 0.77
N TRP A 194 14.12 29.87 1.16
CA TRP A 194 13.59 31.12 1.70
C TRP A 194 14.31 31.44 3.00
N PRO A 195 14.89 32.64 3.17
CA PRO A 195 15.50 33.01 4.43
C PRO A 195 14.44 32.95 5.53
N GLU A 196 14.71 32.18 6.57
CA GLU A 196 13.87 32.10 7.75
C GLU A 196 13.82 33.51 8.34
N ALA A 197 12.63 34.13 8.37
CA ALA A 197 12.48 35.43 8.97
C ALA A 197 12.95 35.31 10.41
N VAL A 198 14.03 36.03 10.77
CA VAL A 198 14.48 36.16 12.14
C VAL A 198 13.32 36.80 12.88
N VAL A 199 12.56 36.00 13.62
CA VAL A 199 11.60 36.53 14.59
C VAL A 199 12.44 37.12 15.70
N GLU A 200 12.74 38.39 15.57
CA GLU A 200 13.29 39.19 16.67
C GLU A 200 12.30 39.11 17.82
N LYS A 201 12.77 38.62 18.97
CA LYS A 201 12.03 38.37 20.18
C LYS A 201 12.23 39.57 21.12
#